data_8046c99ac097d6586f74ecf77a52105e
#
_entry.id   8046c99ac097d6586f74ecf77a52105e
#
_cell.length_a   1.000
_cell.length_b   1.000
_cell.length_c   1.000
_cell.angle_alpha   90.00
_cell.angle_beta   90.00
_cell.angle_gamma   90.00
#
_symmetry.space_group_name_H-M   'P 1'
#
loop_
_entity.id
_entity.type
_entity.pdbx_description
1 polymer ?
#
loop_
_entity_poly.entity_id
_entity_poly.type
_entity_poly.pdbx_seq_one_letter_code
_entity_poly.pdbx_strand_id
1 'polypeptide(L)' 'MISDSEVLNAIAILKAYAEQVKEERGSLYWDAMKSGNEEFAMAHLKRFQAATYIELECPTIMQWYRDSK' A
#
# COMPACT_ATOMS: atom_id res chain seq x y z
N MET A 1 -0.36 24.32 11.86
CA MET A 1 0.76 23.80 11.03
C MET A 1 1.10 22.39 11.47
N ILE A 2 1.32 21.49 10.53
CA ILE A 2 1.65 20.07 10.82
C ILE A 2 3.11 19.97 11.19
N SER A 3 3.41 19.26 12.30
CA SER A 3 4.77 19.06 12.75
C SER A 3 5.47 17.97 11.92
N ASP A 4 6.81 17.94 11.96
CA ASP A 4 7.60 16.94 11.27
C ASP A 4 7.26 15.52 11.72
N SER A 5 7.08 15.33 13.04
CA SER A 5 6.74 14.01 13.57
C SER A 5 5.35 13.56 13.11
N GLU A 6 4.40 14.48 12.96
CA GLU A 6 3.08 14.16 12.44
C GLU A 6 3.14 13.71 10.99
N VAL A 7 3.91 14.41 10.15
CA VAL A 7 4.07 14.06 8.74
C VAL A 7 4.72 12.68 8.60
N LEU A 8 5.85 12.47 9.26
CA LEU A 8 6.58 11.20 9.18
C LEU A 8 5.76 10.04 9.74
N ASN A 9 5.03 10.29 10.83
CA ASN A 9 4.17 9.27 11.41
C ASN A 9 3.00 8.91 10.48
N ALA A 10 2.41 9.91 9.82
CA ALA A 10 1.32 9.66 8.87
C ALA A 10 1.80 8.80 7.70
N ILE A 11 3.00 9.06 7.18
CA ILE A 11 3.59 8.27 6.10
C ILE A 11 3.85 6.83 6.58
N ALA A 12 4.37 6.66 7.79
CA ALA A 12 4.62 5.33 8.36
C ALA A 12 3.32 4.54 8.54
N ILE A 13 2.26 5.21 9.00
CA ILE A 13 0.94 4.58 9.14
C ILE A 13 0.39 4.17 7.78
N LEU A 14 0.52 5.04 6.77
CA LEU A 14 0.09 4.72 5.42
C LEU A 14 0.84 3.51 4.87
N LYS A 15 2.15 3.44 5.08
CA LYS A 15 2.96 2.30 4.65
C LYS A 15 2.48 1.00 5.30
N ALA A 16 2.24 1.03 6.61
CA ALA A 16 1.75 -0.15 7.35
C ALA A 16 0.37 -0.59 6.84
N TYR A 17 -0.52 0.37 6.58
CA TYR A 17 -1.83 0.07 6.02
C TYR A 17 -1.71 -0.56 4.63
N ALA A 18 -0.82 -0.02 3.79
CA ALA A 18 -0.60 -0.57 2.44
C ALA A 18 -0.08 -2.01 2.51
N GLU A 19 0.81 -2.33 3.46
CA GLU A 19 1.29 -3.70 3.67
C GLU A 19 0.13 -4.63 4.05
N GLN A 20 -0.76 -4.19 4.93
CA GLN A 20 -1.93 -4.96 5.33
C GLN A 20 -2.87 -5.20 4.15
N VAL A 21 -3.15 -4.18 3.35
CA VAL A 21 -4.00 -4.30 2.15
C VAL A 21 -3.38 -5.26 1.15
N LYS A 22 -2.06 -5.18 0.97
CA LYS A 22 -1.33 -6.05 0.04
C LYS A 22 -1.50 -7.53 0.43
N GLU A 23 -1.31 -7.86 1.70
CA GLU A 23 -1.47 -9.23 2.19
C GLU A 23 -2.90 -9.72 2.01
N GLU A 24 -3.87 -8.91 2.39
CA GLU A 24 -5.29 -9.26 2.30
C GLU A 24 -5.72 -9.47 0.85
N ARG A 25 -5.35 -8.53 -0.04
CA ARG A 25 -5.74 -8.61 -1.45
C ARG A 25 -5.01 -9.72 -2.19
N GLY A 26 -3.75 -10.00 -1.81
CA GLY A 26 -3.01 -11.13 -2.38
C GLY A 26 -3.70 -12.45 -2.09
N SER A 27 -4.16 -12.66 -0.85
CA SER A 27 -4.89 -13.85 -0.46
C SER A 27 -6.22 -13.98 -1.21
N LEU A 28 -6.98 -12.88 -1.30
CA LEU A 28 -8.25 -12.86 -2.00
C LEU A 28 -8.09 -13.09 -3.52
N TYR A 29 -7.00 -12.59 -4.09
CA TYR A 29 -6.68 -12.84 -5.49
C TYR A 29 -6.50 -14.35 -5.75
N TRP A 30 -5.69 -15.01 -4.94
CA TRP A 30 -5.46 -16.45 -5.09
C TRP A 30 -6.73 -17.26 -4.89
N ASP A 31 -7.56 -16.90 -3.91
CA ASP A 31 -8.84 -17.58 -3.68
C ASP A 31 -9.78 -17.43 -4.86
N ALA A 32 -9.84 -16.23 -5.45
CA ALA A 32 -10.66 -15.97 -6.64
C ALA A 32 -10.16 -16.75 -7.85
N MET A 33 -8.83 -16.85 -8.02
CA MET A 33 -8.23 -17.63 -9.11
C MET A 33 -8.55 -19.12 -8.96
N LYS A 34 -8.47 -19.65 -7.75
CA LYS A 34 -8.78 -21.06 -7.48
C LYS A 34 -10.25 -21.37 -7.76
N SER A 35 -11.14 -20.45 -7.50
CA SER A 35 -12.57 -20.63 -7.77
C SER A 35 -12.98 -20.31 -9.21
N GLY A 36 -12.03 -19.90 -10.03
CA GLY A 36 -12.28 -19.57 -11.44
C GLY A 36 -12.95 -18.22 -11.66
N ASN A 37 -12.97 -17.36 -10.63
CA ASN A 37 -13.60 -16.04 -10.74
C ASN A 37 -12.56 -14.99 -11.16
N GLU A 38 -12.31 -14.93 -12.47
CA GLU A 38 -11.28 -14.05 -13.03
C GLU A 38 -11.59 -12.57 -12.81
N GLU A 39 -12.87 -12.18 -12.85
CA GLU A 39 -13.28 -10.79 -12.67
C GLU A 39 -12.91 -10.28 -11.27
N PHE A 40 -13.26 -11.04 -10.23
CA PHE A 40 -12.89 -10.69 -8.86
C PHE A 40 -11.38 -10.77 -8.64
N ALA A 41 -10.72 -11.78 -9.24
CA ALA A 41 -9.27 -11.89 -9.15
C ALA A 41 -8.59 -10.64 -9.69
N MET A 42 -9.03 -10.13 -10.84
CA MET A 42 -8.43 -8.93 -11.42
C MET A 42 -8.71 -7.68 -10.58
N ALA A 43 -9.89 -7.58 -9.96
CA ALA A 43 -10.20 -6.48 -9.06
C ALA A 43 -9.28 -6.47 -7.83
N HIS A 44 -9.03 -7.64 -7.25
CA HIS A 44 -8.11 -7.78 -6.11
C HIS A 44 -6.67 -7.51 -6.52
N LEU A 45 -6.27 -7.96 -7.72
CA LEU A 45 -4.92 -7.72 -8.22
C LEU A 45 -4.63 -6.24 -8.40
N LYS A 46 -5.59 -5.46 -8.91
CA LYS A 46 -5.42 -4.02 -9.08
C LYS A 46 -5.17 -3.33 -7.73
N ARG A 47 -5.91 -3.72 -6.70
CA ARG A 47 -5.74 -3.16 -5.35
C ARG A 47 -4.43 -3.61 -4.72
N PHE A 48 -4.04 -4.85 -4.95
CA PHE A 48 -2.74 -5.36 -4.52
C PHE A 48 -1.60 -4.55 -5.14
N GLN A 49 -1.67 -4.29 -6.45
CA GLN A 49 -0.66 -3.51 -7.16
C GLN A 49 -0.60 -2.07 -6.65
N ALA A 50 -1.75 -1.43 -6.41
CA ALA A 50 -1.81 -0.08 -5.87
C ALA A 50 -1.18 -0.03 -4.47
N ALA A 51 -1.49 -0.99 -3.61
CA ALA A 51 -0.93 -1.06 -2.26
C ALA A 51 0.58 -1.30 -2.30
N THR A 52 1.06 -2.15 -3.20
CA THR A 52 2.48 -2.39 -3.40
C THR A 52 3.19 -1.12 -3.82
N TYR A 53 2.58 -0.35 -4.72
CA TYR A 53 3.15 0.90 -5.19
C TYR A 53 3.26 1.92 -4.04
N ILE A 54 2.20 2.06 -3.24
CA ILE A 54 2.22 2.96 -2.07
C ILE A 54 3.31 2.55 -1.08
N GLU A 55 3.41 1.26 -0.80
CA GLU A 55 4.42 0.74 0.12
C GLU A 55 5.84 1.10 -0.34
N LEU A 56 6.11 0.96 -1.64
CA LEU A 56 7.42 1.27 -2.22
C LEU A 56 7.71 2.76 -2.25
N GLU A 57 6.69 3.60 -2.44
CA GLU A 57 6.86 5.05 -2.52
C GLU A 57 6.99 5.74 -1.16
N CYS A 58 6.43 5.16 -0.10
CA CYS A 58 6.48 5.78 1.23
C CYS A 58 7.90 6.11 1.71
N PRO A 59 8.90 5.20 1.61
CA PRO A 59 10.27 5.56 2.01
C PRO A 59 10.85 6.69 1.18
N THR A 60 10.54 6.75 -0.11
CA THR A 60 11.00 7.82 -0.99
C THR A 60 10.38 9.15 -0.60
N ILE A 61 9.08 9.16 -0.30
CA ILE A 61 8.38 10.37 0.13
C ILE A 61 8.95 10.86 1.47
N MET A 62 9.22 9.94 2.41
CA MET A 62 9.85 10.29 3.68
C MET A 62 11.21 10.95 3.48
N GLN A 63 12.02 10.42 2.55
CA GLN A 63 13.32 10.96 2.25
C GLN A 63 13.21 12.34 1.62
N TRP A 64 12.29 12.53 0.66
CA TRP A 64 12.03 13.85 0.08
C TRP A 64 11.63 14.88 1.14
N TYR A 65 10.77 14.46 2.07
CA TYR A 65 10.34 15.37 3.14
C TYR A 65 11.52 15.79 4.02
N ARG A 66 12.40 14.85 4.39
CA ARG A 66 13.60 15.14 5.17
C ARG A 66 14.56 16.04 4.41
N ASP A 67 14.73 15.79 3.12
CA ASP A 67 15.65 16.56 2.27
C ASP A 67 15.17 18.00 2.05
N SER A 68 13.87 18.25 2.16
CA SER A 68 13.30 19.59 2.00
C SER A 68 13.50 20.47 3.24
N LYS A 69 14.04 19.92 4.32
CA LYS A 69 14.39 20.65 5.55
C LYS A 69 15.85 21.01 5.57
#